data_acd1238327ea98ca10915d55f96cd66d
#
_entry.id   acd1238327ea98ca10915d55f96cd66d
#
_cell.length_a   1.000
_cell.length_b   1.000
_cell.length_c   1.000
_cell.angle_alpha   90.00
_cell.angle_beta   90.00
_cell.angle_gamma   90.00
#
_symmetry.space_group_name_H-M   'P 1'
#
loop_
_entity.id
_entity.type
_entity.pdbx_description
1 polymer ?
#
loop_
_entity_poly.entity_id
_entity_poly.type
_entity_poly.pdbx_seq_one_letter_code
_entity_poly.pdbx_strand_id
1 'polypeptide(L)'
;MKIVHPICCGMDIHKNIIVATIASTDSNGITTYEQATFSTMNHDVIKLRDWLLSHHCRHACMESTGKYWIPIWNILESEISLTLAHPKYTKAIKGKKTDKKDSKWIADLFKHDLVPNSFIPPAAIRQLRDLSRYRYKLTYIKVSEKNRIQNCFTMSNIRIDSVVSDPFGKSARLIMNNILDNPDFRPEDAIPSLQRKLKKKQSQIIEALQDIDVSPDQHLKMDIAYQHLDSIDEYIKRIELSLDSLVQPYNSLIDLLCSIPGLQRRSSIAIIAETGVDMSQFIDAKHFASWAGLAPTNNESANKKKSVRISHAGVYLKPLLVQVALNSIRDSSNNYFTLKYNKLKKRRGHKKAIIAIARMILVSIYHILLTGEPFHPYDFDELKNPIFKEQASSHSLNEEDAIIYLKSLGYSVNKPGLSSNNE
;
A
#
# COMPACT_ATOMS: atom_id res chain seq x y z
N MET A 1 -17.72 -33.11 6.23
CA MET A 1 -17.17 -31.97 5.45
C MET A 1 -16.63 -32.51 4.12
N LYS A 2 -16.68 -31.70 3.04
CA LYS A 2 -16.09 -32.11 1.75
C LYS A 2 -14.55 -32.10 1.88
N ILE A 3 -13.90 -33.16 1.37
CA ILE A 3 -12.44 -33.23 1.25
C ILE A 3 -12.08 -32.58 -0.07
N VAL A 4 -11.25 -31.55 -0.04
CA VAL A 4 -10.78 -30.81 -1.21
C VAL A 4 -9.39 -31.28 -1.62
N HIS A 5 -8.53 -31.56 -0.63
CA HIS A 5 -7.16 -32.07 -0.84
C HIS A 5 -7.02 -33.48 -0.23
N PRO A 6 -7.27 -34.57 -1.00
CA PRO A 6 -7.19 -35.93 -0.47
C PRO A 6 -5.81 -36.28 0.09
N ILE A 7 -4.73 -35.80 -0.54
CA ILE A 7 -3.35 -35.92 -0.06
C ILE A 7 -2.80 -34.51 0.11
N CYS A 8 -2.50 -34.12 1.36
CA CYS A 8 -1.96 -32.80 1.66
C CYS A 8 -1.05 -32.84 2.89
N CYS A 9 -0.24 -31.81 3.05
CA CYS A 9 0.68 -31.66 4.17
C CYS A 9 0.38 -30.39 4.97
N GLY A 10 0.37 -30.51 6.29
CA GLY A 10 0.43 -29.38 7.22
C GLY A 10 1.83 -29.26 7.81
N MET A 11 2.37 -28.04 7.84
CA MET A 11 3.71 -27.78 8.36
C MET A 11 3.66 -26.74 9.47
N ASP A 12 4.22 -27.07 10.61
CA ASP A 12 4.54 -26.13 11.70
C ASP A 12 6.03 -25.80 11.61
N ILE A 13 6.33 -24.50 11.43
CA ILE A 13 7.66 -24.01 11.09
C ILE A 13 8.20 -23.14 12.21
N HIS A 14 9.34 -23.52 12.75
CA HIS A 14 10.11 -22.78 13.72
C HIS A 14 11.49 -22.36 13.15
N LYS A 15 12.26 -21.63 13.94
CA LYS A 15 13.57 -21.13 13.52
C LYS A 15 14.52 -22.25 13.05
N ASN A 16 14.54 -23.40 13.74
CA ASN A 16 15.52 -24.47 13.52
C ASN A 16 14.88 -25.80 13.11
N ILE A 17 13.57 -25.91 13.12
CA ILE A 17 12.86 -27.17 12.95
C ILE A 17 11.56 -26.97 12.17
N ILE A 18 11.24 -27.96 11.36
CA ILE A 18 9.98 -28.08 10.61
C ILE A 18 9.34 -29.41 11.03
N VAL A 19 8.13 -29.36 11.54
CA VAL A 19 7.32 -30.56 11.77
C VAL A 19 6.27 -30.64 10.68
N ALA A 20 6.33 -31.67 9.85
CA ALA A 20 5.44 -31.89 8.73
C ALA A 20 4.56 -33.12 8.96
N THR A 21 3.27 -32.99 8.65
CA THR A 21 2.30 -34.08 8.71
C THR A 21 1.60 -34.21 7.37
N ILE A 22 1.77 -35.33 6.67
CA ILE A 22 0.97 -35.71 5.51
C ILE A 22 -0.33 -36.34 6.00
N ALA A 23 -1.45 -35.87 5.49
CA ALA A 23 -2.77 -36.47 5.63
C ALA A 23 -3.15 -37.08 4.28
N SER A 24 -3.34 -38.40 4.25
CA SER A 24 -3.79 -39.13 3.06
C SER A 24 -5.15 -39.74 3.32
N THR A 25 -6.15 -39.35 2.54
CA THR A 25 -7.54 -39.81 2.67
C THR A 25 -7.91 -40.72 1.51
N ASP A 26 -8.37 -41.91 1.82
CA ASP A 26 -8.81 -42.89 0.81
C ASP A 26 -10.21 -42.63 0.27
N SER A 27 -10.64 -43.47 -0.68
CA SER A 27 -11.98 -43.37 -1.28
C SER A 27 -13.12 -43.61 -0.31
N ASN A 28 -12.86 -44.23 0.86
CA ASN A 28 -13.83 -44.50 1.92
C ASN A 28 -13.90 -43.33 2.92
N GLY A 29 -13.07 -42.30 2.75
CA GLY A 29 -13.01 -41.15 3.65
C GLY A 29 -12.13 -41.38 4.90
N ILE A 30 -11.39 -42.50 4.99
CA ILE A 30 -10.49 -42.80 6.08
C ILE A 30 -9.17 -42.06 5.85
N THR A 31 -8.76 -41.26 6.85
CA THR A 31 -7.51 -40.48 6.78
C THR A 31 -6.41 -41.12 7.59
N THR A 32 -5.28 -41.42 6.96
CA THR A 32 -4.03 -41.80 7.58
C THR A 32 -3.09 -40.62 7.69
N TYR A 33 -2.20 -40.65 8.70
CA TYR A 33 -1.26 -39.56 8.95
C TYR A 33 0.16 -40.09 9.04
N GLU A 34 1.07 -39.44 8.33
CA GLU A 34 2.49 -39.69 8.46
C GLU A 34 3.20 -38.40 8.87
N GLN A 35 4.10 -38.49 9.85
CA GLN A 35 4.80 -37.32 10.40
C GLN A 35 6.30 -37.49 10.26
N ALA A 36 6.94 -36.42 9.84
CA ALA A 36 8.39 -36.32 9.80
C ALA A 36 8.86 -34.96 10.33
N THR A 37 10.10 -34.94 10.79
CA THR A 37 10.73 -33.75 11.33
C THR A 37 12.00 -33.47 10.57
N PHE A 38 12.18 -32.23 10.14
CA PHE A 38 13.33 -31.77 9.35
C PHE A 38 13.97 -30.56 10.03
N SER A 39 15.26 -30.34 9.78
CA SER A 39 15.87 -29.05 10.12
C SER A 39 15.51 -28.01 9.05
N THR A 40 15.72 -26.71 9.37
CA THR A 40 15.53 -25.61 8.41
C THR A 40 16.74 -25.39 7.50
N MET A 41 17.73 -26.27 7.54
CA MET A 41 18.88 -26.23 6.63
C MET A 41 18.46 -26.63 5.21
N ASN A 42 18.98 -25.94 4.19
CA ASN A 42 18.56 -26.14 2.80
C ASN A 42 18.55 -27.61 2.35
N HIS A 43 19.56 -28.39 2.73
CA HIS A 43 19.64 -29.81 2.37
C HIS A 43 18.50 -30.63 2.99
N ASP A 44 18.03 -30.26 4.21
CA ASP A 44 16.93 -30.99 4.86
C ASP A 44 15.56 -30.48 4.32
N VAL A 45 15.46 -29.22 3.90
CA VAL A 45 14.28 -28.73 3.19
C VAL A 45 14.14 -29.40 1.82
N ILE A 46 15.26 -29.70 1.14
CA ILE A 46 15.25 -30.50 -0.08
C ILE A 46 14.78 -31.95 0.22
N LYS A 47 15.24 -32.59 1.32
CA LYS A 47 14.71 -33.89 1.76
C LYS A 47 13.22 -33.84 2.09
N LEU A 48 12.74 -32.75 2.71
CA LEU A 48 11.31 -32.53 2.93
C LEU A 48 10.54 -32.50 1.60
N ARG A 49 11.04 -31.77 0.59
CA ARG A 49 10.45 -31.75 -0.75
C ARG A 49 10.37 -33.16 -1.34
N ASP A 50 11.49 -33.91 -1.32
CA ASP A 50 11.56 -35.22 -1.89
C ASP A 50 10.69 -36.24 -1.14
N TRP A 51 10.56 -36.08 0.18
CA TRP A 51 9.62 -36.84 1.01
C TRP A 51 8.16 -36.55 0.64
N LEU A 52 7.78 -35.29 0.45
CA LEU A 52 6.45 -34.92 -0.03
C LEU A 52 6.13 -35.54 -1.40
N LEU A 53 7.09 -35.45 -2.34
CA LEU A 53 6.92 -35.98 -3.68
C LEU A 53 6.83 -37.52 -3.71
N SER A 54 7.60 -38.25 -2.88
CA SER A 54 7.52 -39.70 -2.76
C SER A 54 6.17 -40.19 -2.24
N HIS A 55 5.45 -39.35 -1.48
CA HIS A 55 4.08 -39.59 -0.99
C HIS A 55 2.99 -39.02 -1.89
N HIS A 56 3.32 -38.61 -3.13
CA HIS A 56 2.40 -37.96 -4.05
C HIS A 56 1.72 -36.69 -3.49
N CYS A 57 2.31 -36.07 -2.47
CA CYS A 57 1.77 -34.87 -1.81
C CYS A 57 2.20 -33.63 -2.56
N ARG A 58 1.30 -33.08 -3.39
CA ARG A 58 1.52 -31.85 -4.19
C ARG A 58 0.93 -30.60 -3.55
N HIS A 59 0.28 -30.70 -2.42
CA HIS A 59 -0.39 -29.59 -1.74
C HIS A 59 0.08 -29.50 -0.29
N ALA A 60 0.58 -28.34 0.12
CA ALA A 60 1.04 -28.15 1.49
C ALA A 60 0.65 -26.79 2.04
N CYS A 61 0.31 -26.78 3.33
CA CYS A 61 -0.05 -25.57 4.08
C CYS A 61 0.96 -25.34 5.20
N MET A 62 1.44 -24.11 5.34
CA MET A 62 2.33 -23.70 6.42
C MET A 62 1.82 -22.48 7.15
N GLU A 63 2.10 -22.35 8.46
CA GLU A 63 1.74 -21.18 9.24
C GLU A 63 2.76 -20.04 9.03
N SER A 64 2.27 -18.80 8.92
CA SER A 64 3.08 -17.60 8.67
C SER A 64 3.79 -17.07 9.93
N THR A 65 4.42 -17.94 10.71
CA THR A 65 5.15 -17.53 11.92
C THR A 65 6.42 -16.76 11.54
N GLY A 66 6.44 -15.46 11.80
CA GLY A 66 7.57 -14.58 11.50
C GLY A 66 7.96 -14.60 10.02
N LYS A 67 9.26 -14.80 9.73
CA LYS A 67 9.83 -14.92 8.37
C LYS A 67 10.41 -16.32 8.08
N TYR A 68 10.26 -17.26 9.01
CA TYR A 68 10.90 -18.59 8.91
C TYR A 68 10.36 -19.42 7.75
N TRP A 69 9.11 -19.16 7.32
CA TRP A 69 8.48 -19.83 6.18
C TRP A 69 9.13 -19.47 4.82
N ILE A 70 9.77 -18.29 4.70
CA ILE A 70 10.24 -17.75 3.40
C ILE A 70 11.30 -18.67 2.74
N PRO A 71 12.39 -19.10 3.41
CA PRO A 71 13.38 -20.00 2.80
C PRO A 71 12.76 -21.33 2.36
N ILE A 72 11.83 -21.86 3.15
CA ILE A 72 11.14 -23.13 2.87
C ILE A 72 10.23 -22.95 1.66
N TRP A 73 9.46 -21.87 1.62
CA TRP A 73 8.62 -21.50 0.47
C TRP A 73 9.44 -21.47 -0.83
N ASN A 74 10.58 -20.77 -0.82
CA ASN A 74 11.41 -20.59 -2.01
C ASN A 74 11.98 -21.92 -2.57
N ILE A 75 12.18 -22.93 -1.73
CA ILE A 75 12.67 -24.25 -2.16
C ILE A 75 11.51 -25.14 -2.64
N LEU A 76 10.34 -25.04 -2.01
CA LEU A 76 9.21 -25.93 -2.29
C LEU A 76 8.32 -25.44 -3.44
N GLU A 77 8.22 -24.12 -3.70
CA GLU A 77 7.23 -23.52 -4.61
C GLU A 77 7.34 -23.98 -6.07
N SER A 78 8.50 -24.52 -6.49
CA SER A 78 8.67 -25.05 -7.85
C SER A 78 7.93 -26.37 -8.11
N GLU A 79 7.69 -27.16 -7.05
CA GLU A 79 7.18 -28.55 -7.15
C GLU A 79 5.88 -28.74 -6.38
N ILE A 80 5.64 -27.96 -5.34
CA ILE A 80 4.54 -28.09 -4.39
C ILE A 80 3.66 -26.84 -4.44
N SER A 81 2.37 -27.02 -4.55
CA SER A 81 1.38 -25.96 -4.40
C SER A 81 1.27 -25.57 -2.92
N LEU A 82 1.72 -24.38 -2.58
CA LEU A 82 1.86 -23.92 -1.21
C LEU A 82 0.74 -22.97 -0.81
N THR A 83 0.20 -23.17 0.39
CA THR A 83 -0.73 -22.24 1.05
C THR A 83 -0.06 -21.71 2.31
N LEU A 84 -0.04 -20.36 2.46
CA LEU A 84 0.43 -19.72 3.68
C LEU A 84 -0.77 -19.32 4.54
N ALA A 85 -0.90 -19.93 5.69
CA ALA A 85 -1.97 -19.69 6.64
C ALA A 85 -1.62 -18.57 7.63
N HIS A 86 -2.57 -17.69 7.90
CA HIS A 86 -2.40 -16.71 8.98
C HIS A 86 -2.71 -17.37 10.33
N PRO A 87 -1.89 -17.18 11.39
CA PRO A 87 -2.03 -17.83 12.71
C PRO A 87 -3.42 -17.67 13.37
N LYS A 88 -4.17 -16.63 13.01
CA LYS A 88 -5.54 -16.43 13.49
C LYS A 88 -6.49 -17.55 13.06
N TYR A 89 -6.26 -18.16 11.89
CA TYR A 89 -7.14 -19.18 11.31
C TYR A 89 -6.68 -20.60 11.60
N THR A 90 -5.40 -20.79 11.99
CA THR A 90 -4.83 -22.09 12.36
C THR A 90 -4.84 -22.33 13.85
N LYS A 91 -5.26 -21.34 14.65
CA LYS A 91 -5.27 -21.44 16.13
C LYS A 91 -6.11 -22.61 16.60
N ALA A 92 -5.45 -23.63 17.17
CA ALA A 92 -6.10 -24.80 17.74
C ALA A 92 -7.00 -24.45 18.93
N ILE A 93 -8.04 -25.26 19.16
CA ILE A 93 -8.88 -25.21 20.34
C ILE A 93 -8.03 -25.58 21.57
N LYS A 94 -8.30 -24.98 22.74
CA LYS A 94 -7.52 -25.13 23.98
C LYS A 94 -7.19 -26.60 24.31
N GLY A 95 -5.89 -26.90 24.47
CA GLY A 95 -5.39 -28.22 24.86
C GLY A 95 -3.87 -28.20 25.05
N LYS A 96 -3.24 -29.33 25.43
CA LYS A 96 -1.76 -29.47 25.45
C LYS A 96 -1.21 -29.32 24.03
N LYS A 97 -0.56 -28.19 23.76
CA LYS A 97 0.02 -27.82 22.48
C LYS A 97 1.36 -28.54 22.28
N THR A 98 1.54 -29.17 21.13
CA THR A 98 2.82 -29.74 20.67
C THR A 98 2.92 -29.55 19.17
N ASP A 99 4.11 -29.33 18.63
CA ASP A 99 4.35 -29.08 17.21
C ASP A 99 3.80 -30.22 16.32
N LYS A 100 3.83 -31.45 16.81
CA LYS A 100 3.23 -32.62 16.15
C LYS A 100 1.71 -32.53 16.04
N LYS A 101 1.02 -32.00 17.06
CA LYS A 101 -0.41 -31.77 17.02
C LYS A 101 -0.76 -30.59 16.16
N ASP A 102 0.07 -29.56 16.19
CA ASP A 102 -0.15 -28.34 15.40
C ASP A 102 0.01 -28.62 13.91
N SER A 103 1.05 -29.35 13.46
CA SER A 103 1.22 -29.72 12.05
C SER A 103 0.06 -30.61 11.55
N LYS A 104 -0.39 -31.59 12.38
CA LYS A 104 -1.56 -32.42 12.07
C LYS A 104 -2.84 -31.59 11.95
N TRP A 105 -3.05 -30.67 12.88
CA TRP A 105 -4.21 -29.77 12.87
C TRP A 105 -4.23 -28.87 11.62
N ILE A 106 -3.09 -28.33 11.21
CA ILE A 106 -2.96 -27.56 9.96
C ILE A 106 -3.33 -28.43 8.76
N ALA A 107 -2.86 -29.68 8.70
CA ALA A 107 -3.21 -30.63 7.63
C ALA A 107 -4.73 -30.89 7.59
N ASP A 108 -5.36 -31.11 8.76
CA ASP A 108 -6.79 -31.36 8.86
C ASP A 108 -7.64 -30.18 8.40
N LEU A 109 -7.27 -28.96 8.77
CA LEU A 109 -7.95 -27.74 8.30
C LEU A 109 -7.77 -27.58 6.79
N PHE A 110 -6.55 -27.78 6.30
CA PHE A 110 -6.20 -27.60 4.88
C PHE A 110 -6.88 -28.62 3.98
N LYS A 111 -6.97 -29.89 4.43
CA LYS A 111 -7.69 -30.96 3.74
C LYS A 111 -9.11 -30.57 3.33
N HIS A 112 -9.77 -29.78 4.18
CA HIS A 112 -11.16 -29.32 4.00
C HIS A 112 -11.28 -27.90 3.42
N ASP A 113 -10.17 -27.28 3.00
CA ASP A 113 -10.11 -25.90 2.50
C ASP A 113 -10.66 -24.86 3.50
N LEU A 114 -10.42 -25.09 4.80
CA LEU A 114 -10.85 -24.19 5.88
C LEU A 114 -9.83 -23.10 6.19
N VAL A 115 -8.70 -23.10 5.49
CA VAL A 115 -7.61 -22.16 5.70
C VAL A 115 -7.61 -21.11 4.59
N PRO A 116 -7.99 -19.85 4.87
CA PRO A 116 -7.86 -18.79 3.89
C PRO A 116 -6.39 -18.59 3.48
N ASN A 117 -6.12 -18.63 2.18
CA ASN A 117 -4.78 -18.44 1.67
C ASN A 117 -4.34 -16.97 1.84
N SER A 118 -3.11 -16.77 2.34
CA SER A 118 -2.46 -15.46 2.32
C SER A 118 -1.88 -15.18 0.94
N PHE A 119 -2.08 -13.99 0.42
CA PHE A 119 -1.52 -13.59 -0.86
C PHE A 119 0.01 -13.55 -0.84
N ILE A 120 0.65 -14.45 -1.56
CA ILE A 120 2.09 -14.51 -1.80
C ILE A 120 2.35 -14.29 -3.29
N PRO A 121 2.93 -13.16 -3.69
CA PRO A 121 3.21 -12.90 -5.09
C PRO A 121 4.38 -13.75 -5.62
N PRO A 122 4.53 -13.86 -6.95
CA PRO A 122 5.65 -14.52 -7.59
C PRO A 122 7.02 -14.00 -7.10
N ALA A 123 8.07 -14.82 -7.22
CA ALA A 123 9.42 -14.52 -6.73
C ALA A 123 9.93 -13.14 -7.19
N ALA A 124 9.74 -12.79 -8.48
CA ALA A 124 10.15 -11.49 -9.02
C ALA A 124 9.48 -10.30 -8.30
N ILE A 125 8.18 -10.43 -8.02
CA ILE A 125 7.45 -9.39 -7.26
C ILE A 125 7.89 -9.37 -5.79
N ARG A 126 8.24 -10.52 -5.18
CA ARG A 126 8.78 -10.56 -3.81
C ARG A 126 10.13 -9.83 -3.70
N GLN A 127 11.03 -10.01 -4.69
CA GLN A 127 12.30 -9.28 -4.77
C GLN A 127 12.07 -7.77 -4.91
N LEU A 128 11.20 -7.36 -5.82
CA LEU A 128 10.80 -5.97 -6.01
C LEU A 128 10.22 -5.37 -4.72
N ARG A 129 9.37 -6.11 -4.02
CA ARG A 129 8.74 -5.73 -2.75
C ARG A 129 9.78 -5.52 -1.64
N ASP A 130 10.75 -6.42 -1.51
CA ASP A 130 11.77 -6.33 -0.47
C ASP A 130 12.62 -5.07 -0.64
N LEU A 131 13.14 -4.82 -1.85
CA LEU A 131 13.89 -3.61 -2.16
C LEU A 131 13.06 -2.33 -2.03
N SER A 132 11.81 -2.33 -2.48
CA SER A 132 10.90 -1.19 -2.35
C SER A 132 10.63 -0.83 -0.89
N ARG A 133 10.42 -1.83 -0.04
CA ARG A 133 10.25 -1.66 1.41
C ARG A 133 11.54 -1.20 2.10
N TYR A 134 12.69 -1.68 1.66
CA TYR A 134 13.97 -1.22 2.19
C TYR A 134 14.22 0.24 1.81
N ARG A 135 13.96 0.64 0.57
CA ARG A 135 13.97 2.04 0.14
C ARG A 135 13.06 2.92 1.00
N TYR A 136 11.83 2.46 1.27
CA TYR A 136 10.88 3.17 2.13
C TYR A 136 11.46 3.39 3.53
N LYS A 137 12.08 2.37 4.15
CA LYS A 137 12.72 2.49 5.46
C LYS A 137 13.89 3.47 5.46
N LEU A 138 14.75 3.44 4.44
CA LEU A 138 15.84 4.40 4.28
C LEU A 138 15.30 5.84 4.14
N THR A 139 14.22 6.04 3.40
CA THR A 139 13.56 7.36 3.32
C THR A 139 13.07 7.84 4.69
N TYR A 140 12.56 6.93 5.53
CA TYR A 140 12.14 7.26 6.89
C TYR A 140 13.33 7.64 7.78
N ILE A 141 14.44 6.90 7.70
CA ILE A 141 15.70 7.23 8.42
C ILE A 141 16.21 8.59 7.96
N LYS A 142 16.20 8.87 6.65
CA LYS A 142 16.57 10.18 6.08
C LYS A 142 15.78 11.34 6.71
N VAL A 143 14.46 11.18 6.87
CA VAL A 143 13.62 12.19 7.54
C VAL A 143 14.02 12.35 9.00
N SER A 144 14.35 11.27 9.70
CA SER A 144 14.81 11.33 11.09
C SER A 144 16.12 12.09 11.23
N GLU A 145 17.08 11.89 10.30
CA GLU A 145 18.32 12.64 10.28
C GLU A 145 18.09 14.13 10.00
N LYS A 146 17.24 14.45 9.04
CA LYS A 146 16.86 15.85 8.77
C LYS A 146 16.28 16.52 10.03
N ASN A 147 15.38 15.86 10.74
CA ASN A 147 14.83 16.40 11.98
C ASN A 147 15.92 16.58 13.06
N ARG A 148 16.90 15.67 13.13
CA ARG A 148 18.04 15.79 14.06
C ARG A 148 18.87 17.02 13.75
N ILE A 149 19.18 17.28 12.49
CA ILE A 149 19.90 18.47 12.03
C ILE A 149 19.12 19.74 12.34
N GLN A 150 17.80 19.76 12.08
CA GLN A 150 16.96 20.92 12.43
C GLN A 150 16.93 21.19 13.93
N ASN A 151 16.96 20.14 14.78
CA ASN A 151 17.10 20.33 16.21
C ASN A 151 18.46 20.94 16.58
N CYS A 152 19.55 20.53 15.90
CA CYS A 152 20.85 21.15 16.09
C CYS A 152 20.83 22.64 15.67
N PHE A 153 20.16 23.00 14.57
CA PHE A 153 19.98 24.40 14.18
C PHE A 153 19.34 25.21 15.32
N THR A 154 18.26 24.69 15.89
CA THR A 154 17.58 25.34 17.01
C THR A 154 18.51 25.51 18.22
N MET A 155 19.30 24.49 18.56
CA MET A 155 20.23 24.52 19.69
C MET A 155 21.42 25.44 19.46
N SER A 156 21.77 25.73 18.22
CA SER A 156 22.91 26.58 17.82
C SER A 156 22.49 27.98 17.37
N ASN A 157 21.26 28.39 17.61
CA ASN A 157 20.67 29.68 17.17
C ASN A 157 20.68 29.89 15.65
N ILE A 158 20.81 28.82 14.85
CA ILE A 158 20.78 28.89 13.39
C ILE A 158 19.32 28.94 12.92
N ARG A 159 18.88 30.05 12.34
CA ARG A 159 17.49 30.26 11.91
C ARG A 159 17.31 30.25 10.40
N ILE A 160 18.20 29.60 9.67
CA ILE A 160 18.16 29.55 8.21
C ILE A 160 16.85 28.90 7.66
N ASP A 161 16.26 27.99 8.41
CA ASP A 161 15.00 27.30 8.11
C ASP A 161 13.78 28.22 8.10
N SER A 162 13.86 29.38 8.78
CA SER A 162 12.79 30.41 8.74
C SER A 162 12.82 31.24 7.45
N VAL A 163 13.97 31.31 6.76
CA VAL A 163 14.18 32.15 5.58
C VAL A 163 14.13 31.37 4.28
N VAL A 164 14.69 30.14 4.26
CA VAL A 164 14.74 29.30 3.06
C VAL A 164 13.60 28.28 3.07
N SER A 165 13.05 27.99 1.89
CA SER A 165 11.97 26.99 1.75
C SER A 165 12.46 25.53 1.96
N ASP A 166 13.74 25.26 1.73
CA ASP A 166 14.37 23.95 1.94
C ASP A 166 15.73 24.15 2.64
N PRO A 167 15.81 23.90 3.95
CA PRO A 167 17.05 24.01 4.72
C PRO A 167 18.09 22.92 4.38
N PHE A 168 17.74 21.93 3.54
CA PHE A 168 18.63 20.90 3.02
C PHE A 168 18.93 21.09 1.54
N GLY A 169 18.47 22.18 0.93
CA GLY A 169 18.75 22.53 -0.45
C GLY A 169 20.22 22.93 -0.64
N LYS A 170 20.66 22.99 -1.91
CA LYS A 170 22.06 23.17 -2.28
C LYS A 170 22.73 24.35 -1.59
N SER A 171 22.10 25.54 -1.58
CA SER A 171 22.70 26.73 -0.93
C SER A 171 22.78 26.58 0.59
N ALA A 172 21.70 26.11 1.24
CA ALA A 172 21.71 25.89 2.69
C ALA A 172 22.78 24.86 3.10
N ARG A 173 22.92 23.79 2.31
CA ARG A 173 23.96 22.78 2.54
C ARG A 173 25.37 23.35 2.45
N LEU A 174 25.66 24.20 1.42
CA LEU A 174 26.95 24.85 1.28
C LEU A 174 27.25 25.81 2.44
N ILE A 175 26.25 26.56 2.90
CA ILE A 175 26.38 27.43 4.07
C ILE A 175 26.70 26.60 5.32
N MET A 176 25.98 25.50 5.54
CA MET A 176 26.19 24.63 6.70
C MET A 176 27.56 23.95 6.67
N ASN A 177 28.03 23.50 5.51
CA ASN A 177 29.37 22.97 5.37
C ASN A 177 30.41 24.06 5.73
N ASN A 178 30.23 25.29 5.27
CA ASN A 178 31.14 26.40 5.63
C ASN A 178 31.12 26.71 7.12
N ILE A 179 29.97 26.66 7.80
CA ILE A 179 29.87 26.81 9.26
C ILE A 179 30.62 25.68 10.01
N LEU A 180 30.53 24.44 9.48
CA LEU A 180 31.19 23.29 10.12
C LEU A 180 32.71 23.25 9.85
N ASP A 181 33.13 23.69 8.65
CA ASP A 181 34.54 23.60 8.22
C ASP A 181 35.36 24.84 8.65
N ASN A 182 34.71 25.97 8.97
CA ASN A 182 35.37 27.23 9.28
C ASN A 182 35.03 27.72 10.70
N PRO A 183 35.92 27.56 11.68
CA PRO A 183 35.73 28.06 13.06
C PRO A 183 35.53 29.59 13.16
N ASP A 184 36.07 30.34 12.19
CA ASP A 184 35.96 31.80 12.10
C ASP A 184 34.84 32.28 11.20
N PHE A 185 33.84 31.43 10.94
CA PHE A 185 32.70 31.72 10.05
C PHE A 185 32.00 33.02 10.48
N ARG A 186 31.77 33.88 9.51
CA ARG A 186 30.94 35.09 9.63
C ARG A 186 29.70 34.98 8.77
N PRO A 187 28.57 35.60 9.16
CA PRO A 187 27.33 35.56 8.36
C PRO A 187 27.49 35.95 6.87
N GLU A 188 28.43 36.86 6.56
CA GLU A 188 28.74 37.33 5.21
C GLU A 188 29.39 36.23 4.35
N ASP A 189 30.04 35.24 4.97
CA ASP A 189 30.67 34.10 4.28
C ASP A 189 29.61 33.16 3.63
N ALA A 190 28.34 33.34 4.01
CA ALA A 190 27.22 32.64 3.34
C ALA A 190 26.96 33.15 1.92
N ILE A 191 27.33 34.39 1.59
CA ILE A 191 26.95 35.09 0.34
C ILE A 191 27.39 34.31 -0.92
N PRO A 192 28.65 33.81 -1.03
CA PRO A 192 29.11 33.05 -2.19
C PRO A 192 28.28 31.79 -2.47
N SER A 193 27.69 31.19 -1.43
CA SER A 193 26.90 29.96 -1.51
C SER A 193 25.46 30.17 -2.01
N LEU A 194 25.01 31.43 -2.14
CA LEU A 194 23.64 31.76 -2.50
C LEU A 194 23.36 31.64 -3.99
N GLN A 195 22.38 30.82 -4.36
CA GLN A 195 21.86 30.72 -5.72
C GLN A 195 20.91 31.90 -6.05
N ARG A 196 20.69 32.15 -7.38
CA ARG A 196 19.96 33.33 -7.91
C ARG A 196 18.71 33.76 -7.11
N LYS A 197 17.85 32.83 -6.72
CA LYS A 197 16.61 33.12 -5.96
C LYS A 197 16.89 33.57 -4.52
N LEU A 198 17.92 33.01 -3.90
CA LEU A 198 18.28 33.30 -2.50
C LEU A 198 19.11 34.58 -2.37
N LYS A 199 19.79 35.05 -3.44
CA LYS A 199 20.47 36.36 -3.45
C LYS A 199 19.54 37.53 -3.10
N LYS A 200 18.25 37.42 -3.47
CA LYS A 200 17.21 38.42 -3.09
C LYS A 200 16.90 38.43 -1.60
N LYS A 201 17.24 37.38 -0.89
CA LYS A 201 17.05 37.23 0.57
C LYS A 201 18.35 37.30 1.37
N GLN A 202 19.41 37.84 0.76
CA GLN A 202 20.76 37.87 1.35
C GLN A 202 20.77 38.49 2.76
N SER A 203 20.16 39.68 2.93
CA SER A 203 20.08 40.33 4.25
C SER A 203 19.37 39.51 5.31
N GLN A 204 18.26 38.85 4.94
CA GLN A 204 17.53 37.96 5.84
C GLN A 204 18.35 36.72 6.21
N ILE A 205 19.17 36.20 5.27
CA ILE A 205 20.03 35.04 5.53
C ILE A 205 21.19 35.44 6.47
N ILE A 206 21.81 36.61 6.27
CA ILE A 206 22.83 37.15 7.17
C ILE A 206 22.24 37.32 8.59
N GLU A 207 21.07 37.92 8.72
CA GLU A 207 20.35 38.08 9.98
C GLU A 207 20.06 36.73 10.64
N ALA A 208 19.63 35.72 9.88
CA ALA A 208 19.34 34.37 10.39
C ALA A 208 20.59 33.59 10.88
N LEU A 209 21.78 34.04 10.51
CA LEU A 209 23.08 33.49 10.91
C LEU A 209 23.81 34.37 11.88
N GLN A 210 23.22 35.48 12.34
CA GLN A 210 23.84 36.36 13.32
C GLN A 210 23.83 35.73 14.71
N ASP A 211 24.91 35.89 15.48
CA ASP A 211 25.05 35.37 16.84
C ASP A 211 24.82 33.87 16.98
N ILE A 212 25.18 33.08 15.91
CA ILE A 212 25.16 31.64 16.03
C ILE A 212 26.18 31.15 17.04
N ASP A 213 25.79 30.14 17.84
CA ASP A 213 26.65 29.49 18.82
C ASP A 213 26.63 27.97 18.59
N VAL A 214 27.66 27.48 17.92
CA VAL A 214 27.79 26.06 17.59
C VAL A 214 28.74 25.41 18.59
N SER A 215 28.18 24.87 19.65
CA SER A 215 28.97 24.12 20.64
C SER A 215 29.61 22.85 20.01
N PRO A 216 30.76 22.37 20.55
CA PRO A 216 31.47 21.21 19.99
C PRO A 216 30.60 19.94 19.85
N ASP A 217 29.67 19.73 20.76
CA ASP A 217 28.73 18.60 20.70
C ASP A 217 27.68 18.76 19.58
N GLN A 218 27.17 19.98 19.33
CA GLN A 218 26.27 20.25 18.25
C GLN A 218 26.97 20.17 16.89
N HIS A 219 28.21 20.66 16.80
CA HIS A 219 29.06 20.51 15.63
C HIS A 219 29.25 19.04 15.27
N LEU A 220 29.71 18.20 16.21
CA LEU A 220 29.90 16.76 15.99
C LEU A 220 28.61 16.07 15.57
N LYS A 221 27.49 16.39 16.21
CA LYS A 221 26.17 15.80 15.84
C LYS A 221 25.72 16.19 14.44
N MET A 222 25.90 17.45 14.05
CA MET A 222 25.57 17.92 12.69
C MET A 222 26.45 17.26 11.66
N ASP A 223 27.76 17.19 11.87
CA ASP A 223 28.68 16.53 10.95
C ASP A 223 28.33 15.07 10.73
N ILE A 224 28.16 14.27 11.80
CA ILE A 224 27.74 12.87 11.71
C ILE A 224 26.39 12.74 10.98
N ALA A 225 25.40 13.57 11.32
CA ALA A 225 24.08 13.49 10.72
C ALA A 225 24.08 13.85 9.23
N TYR A 226 24.94 14.78 8.81
CA TYR A 226 25.11 15.14 7.40
C TYR A 226 25.82 14.03 6.61
N GLN A 227 26.89 13.44 7.14
CA GLN A 227 27.57 12.28 6.52
C GLN A 227 26.60 11.09 6.36
N HIS A 228 25.77 10.84 7.39
CA HIS A 228 24.77 9.80 7.35
C HIS A 228 23.69 10.10 6.29
N LEU A 229 23.25 11.37 6.16
CA LEU A 229 22.31 11.79 5.10
C LEU A 229 22.86 11.50 3.70
N ASP A 230 24.12 11.85 3.45
CA ASP A 230 24.77 11.65 2.16
C ASP A 230 24.90 10.15 1.84
N SER A 231 25.28 9.34 2.83
CA SER A 231 25.32 7.87 2.69
C SER A 231 23.95 7.26 2.39
N ILE A 232 22.89 7.71 3.10
CA ILE A 232 21.54 7.25 2.85
C ILE A 232 21.08 7.62 1.44
N ASP A 233 21.42 8.80 0.94
CA ASP A 233 21.06 9.24 -0.41
C ASP A 233 21.74 8.38 -1.47
N GLU A 234 23.00 7.99 -1.26
CA GLU A 234 23.70 7.05 -2.13
C GLU A 234 23.05 5.67 -2.11
N TYR A 235 22.71 5.13 -0.92
CA TYR A 235 22.04 3.84 -0.81
C TYR A 235 20.68 3.84 -1.49
N ILE A 236 19.90 4.91 -1.34
CA ILE A 236 18.62 5.06 -2.04
C ILE A 236 18.84 5.03 -3.56
N LYS A 237 19.82 5.77 -4.09
CA LYS A 237 20.15 5.75 -5.54
C LYS A 237 20.50 4.34 -6.03
N ARG A 238 21.34 3.61 -5.30
CA ARG A 238 21.71 2.23 -5.65
C ARG A 238 20.49 1.29 -5.69
N ILE A 239 19.60 1.40 -4.70
CA ILE A 239 18.36 0.62 -4.69
C ILE A 239 17.46 1.01 -5.86
N GLU A 240 17.36 2.30 -6.18
CA GLU A 240 16.55 2.79 -7.30
C GLU A 240 17.03 2.24 -8.65
N LEU A 241 18.33 2.14 -8.87
CA LEU A 241 18.90 1.49 -10.06
C LEU A 241 18.52 0.00 -10.15
N SER A 242 18.61 -0.72 -9.02
CA SER A 242 18.17 -2.13 -8.96
C SER A 242 16.67 -2.28 -9.20
N LEU A 243 15.85 -1.39 -8.64
CA LEU A 243 14.41 -1.37 -8.87
C LEU A 243 14.09 -1.12 -10.35
N ASP A 244 14.76 -0.15 -10.97
CA ASP A 244 14.57 0.18 -12.39
C ASP A 244 14.94 -1.00 -13.32
N SER A 245 15.92 -1.82 -12.96
CA SER A 245 16.25 -3.07 -13.65
C SER A 245 15.16 -4.13 -13.47
N LEU A 246 14.71 -4.37 -12.25
CA LEU A 246 13.72 -5.41 -11.93
C LEU A 246 12.34 -5.13 -12.52
N VAL A 247 11.99 -3.86 -12.75
CA VAL A 247 10.66 -3.48 -13.27
C VAL A 247 10.59 -3.48 -14.79
N GLN A 248 11.66 -3.77 -15.52
CA GLN A 248 11.66 -3.75 -17.00
C GLN A 248 10.48 -4.55 -17.61
N PRO A 249 10.13 -5.76 -17.13
CA PRO A 249 8.99 -6.50 -17.67
C PRO A 249 7.63 -5.84 -17.42
N TYR A 250 7.55 -4.88 -16.51
CA TYR A 250 6.31 -4.20 -16.08
C TYR A 250 6.21 -2.75 -16.56
N ASN A 251 7.13 -2.26 -17.41
CA ASN A 251 7.16 -0.87 -17.81
C ASN A 251 5.86 -0.38 -18.46
N SER A 252 5.25 -1.18 -19.33
CA SER A 252 3.97 -0.84 -19.97
C SER A 252 2.84 -0.64 -18.95
N LEU A 253 2.79 -1.49 -17.91
CA LEU A 253 1.81 -1.37 -16.83
C LEU A 253 2.09 -0.15 -15.94
N ILE A 254 3.38 0.15 -15.70
CA ILE A 254 3.79 1.34 -14.95
C ILE A 254 3.35 2.61 -15.70
N ASP A 255 3.51 2.66 -17.01
CA ASP A 255 3.11 3.79 -17.83
C ASP A 255 1.59 3.98 -17.83
N LEU A 256 0.83 2.87 -17.91
CA LEU A 256 -0.63 2.89 -17.76
C LEU A 256 -1.05 3.41 -16.38
N LEU A 257 -0.40 2.98 -15.30
CA LEU A 257 -0.68 3.49 -13.95
C LEU A 257 -0.37 4.98 -13.83
N CYS A 258 0.66 5.49 -14.51
CA CYS A 258 1.00 6.91 -14.52
C CYS A 258 -0.07 7.78 -15.22
N SER A 259 -1.03 7.21 -15.94
CA SER A 259 -2.21 7.94 -16.44
C SER A 259 -3.13 8.43 -15.32
N ILE A 260 -3.04 7.86 -14.11
CA ILE A 260 -3.80 8.30 -12.93
C ILE A 260 -3.21 9.63 -12.43
N PRO A 261 -4.00 10.72 -12.32
CA PRO A 261 -3.53 11.98 -11.80
C PRO A 261 -2.89 11.84 -10.41
N GLY A 262 -1.68 12.38 -10.24
CA GLY A 262 -0.91 12.34 -9.00
C GLY A 262 -0.09 11.07 -8.79
N LEU A 263 -0.21 10.07 -9.65
CA LEU A 263 0.61 8.86 -9.64
C LEU A 263 1.83 9.05 -10.54
N GLN A 264 3.00 8.78 -10.01
CA GLN A 264 4.28 8.90 -10.73
C GLN A 264 4.99 7.54 -10.78
N ARG A 265 5.95 7.38 -11.69
CA ARG A 265 6.70 6.13 -11.90
C ARG A 265 7.16 5.46 -10.59
N ARG A 266 7.77 6.20 -9.67
CA ARG A 266 8.24 5.65 -8.37
C ARG A 266 7.10 5.10 -7.52
N SER A 267 5.97 5.80 -7.49
CA SER A 267 4.77 5.35 -6.77
C SER A 267 4.14 4.12 -7.43
N SER A 268 4.10 4.08 -8.76
CA SER A 268 3.61 2.93 -9.53
C SER A 268 4.45 1.67 -9.29
N ILE A 269 5.79 1.80 -9.28
CA ILE A 269 6.71 0.71 -8.92
C ILE A 269 6.41 0.17 -7.52
N ALA A 270 6.27 1.05 -6.53
CA ALA A 270 5.97 0.64 -5.16
C ALA A 270 4.59 -0.01 -5.02
N ILE A 271 3.60 0.41 -5.80
CA ILE A 271 2.28 -0.21 -5.85
C ILE A 271 2.38 -1.62 -6.44
N ILE A 272 3.01 -1.80 -7.61
CA ILE A 272 3.22 -3.12 -8.22
C ILE A 272 4.00 -4.05 -7.27
N ALA A 273 5.01 -3.52 -6.57
CA ALA A 273 5.75 -4.27 -5.57
C ALA A 273 4.86 -4.80 -4.44
N GLU A 274 3.86 -4.04 -4.00
CA GLU A 274 2.94 -4.44 -2.93
C GLU A 274 1.76 -5.29 -3.42
N THR A 275 1.22 -5.01 -4.60
CA THR A 275 -0.01 -5.65 -5.10
C THR A 275 0.24 -6.83 -6.05
N GLY A 276 1.41 -6.86 -6.69
CA GLY A 276 1.60 -7.65 -7.90
C GLY A 276 0.86 -7.03 -9.08
N VAL A 277 0.79 -7.77 -10.18
CA VAL A 277 0.12 -7.35 -11.43
C VAL A 277 -1.11 -8.19 -11.75
N ASP A 278 -1.23 -9.38 -11.17
CA ASP A 278 -2.35 -10.29 -11.37
C ASP A 278 -3.49 -9.95 -10.39
N MET A 279 -4.58 -9.40 -10.94
CA MET A 279 -5.77 -9.04 -10.16
C MET A 279 -6.77 -10.18 -10.00
N SER A 280 -6.59 -11.32 -10.69
CA SER A 280 -7.45 -12.50 -10.54
C SER A 280 -7.44 -13.11 -9.12
N GLN A 281 -6.40 -12.79 -8.35
CA GLN A 281 -6.24 -13.20 -6.94
C GLN A 281 -7.24 -12.51 -6.00
N PHE A 282 -7.90 -11.46 -6.45
CA PHE A 282 -8.92 -10.75 -5.69
C PHE A 282 -10.29 -10.95 -6.36
N ILE A 283 -11.28 -11.34 -5.58
CA ILE A 283 -12.64 -11.58 -6.07
C ILE A 283 -13.18 -10.35 -6.81
N ASP A 284 -12.94 -9.16 -6.26
CA ASP A 284 -13.32 -7.88 -6.84
C ASP A 284 -12.49 -6.72 -6.27
N ALA A 285 -12.70 -5.52 -6.80
CA ALA A 285 -12.07 -4.30 -6.34
C ALA A 285 -12.41 -3.95 -4.87
N LYS A 286 -13.55 -4.42 -4.33
CA LYS A 286 -13.94 -4.17 -2.92
C LYS A 286 -13.11 -5.03 -1.98
N HIS A 287 -12.85 -6.30 -2.34
CA HIS A 287 -11.95 -7.20 -1.60
C HIS A 287 -10.52 -6.67 -1.64
N PHE A 288 -10.06 -6.18 -2.79
CA PHE A 288 -8.76 -5.53 -2.92
C PHE A 288 -8.63 -4.27 -2.03
N ALA A 289 -9.66 -3.42 -1.98
CA ALA A 289 -9.68 -2.24 -1.11
C ALA A 289 -9.70 -2.61 0.39
N SER A 290 -10.37 -3.71 0.74
CA SER A 290 -10.39 -4.25 2.11
C SER A 290 -9.03 -4.79 2.52
N TRP A 291 -8.39 -5.56 1.64
CA TRP A 291 -7.04 -6.08 1.83
C TRP A 291 -6.01 -4.95 2.03
N ALA A 292 -6.11 -3.88 1.25
CA ALA A 292 -5.25 -2.70 1.37
C ALA A 292 -5.56 -1.83 2.61
N GLY A 293 -6.57 -2.16 3.40
CA GLY A 293 -6.97 -1.41 4.58
C GLY A 293 -7.62 -0.07 4.28
N LEU A 294 -8.24 0.11 3.10
CA LEU A 294 -8.95 1.32 2.69
C LEU A 294 -10.47 1.15 2.71
N ALA A 295 -10.97 0.03 3.20
CA ALA A 295 -12.39 -0.18 3.47
C ALA A 295 -12.68 0.01 4.98
N PRO A 296 -13.85 0.58 5.34
CA PRO A 296 -14.27 0.61 6.74
C PRO A 296 -14.49 -0.82 7.24
N THR A 297 -14.10 -1.08 8.49
CA THR A 297 -14.38 -2.35 9.14
C THR A 297 -15.85 -2.40 9.58
N ASN A 298 -16.50 -3.53 9.34
CA ASN A 298 -17.85 -3.80 9.84
C ASN A 298 -17.73 -4.42 11.25
N ASN A 299 -17.69 -3.57 12.27
CA ASN A 299 -17.67 -4.02 13.66
C ASN A 299 -19.04 -3.73 14.26
N GLU A 300 -20.00 -4.60 13.94
CA GLU A 300 -21.37 -4.51 14.39
C GLU A 300 -21.70 -5.76 15.20
N SER A 301 -22.30 -5.58 16.38
CA SER A 301 -22.78 -6.65 17.23
C SER A 301 -24.12 -6.25 17.82
N ALA A 302 -25.13 -7.10 17.68
CA ALA A 302 -26.51 -6.86 18.15
C ALA A 302 -27.07 -5.49 17.68
N ASN A 303 -26.95 -5.17 16.39
CA ASN A 303 -27.37 -3.91 15.77
C ASN A 303 -26.66 -2.64 16.29
N LYS A 304 -25.61 -2.77 17.10
CA LYS A 304 -24.80 -1.64 17.57
C LYS A 304 -23.49 -1.58 16.80
N LYS A 305 -23.28 -0.49 16.04
CA LYS A 305 -22.00 -0.21 15.34
C LYS A 305 -20.96 0.22 16.36
N LYS A 306 -19.96 -0.64 16.63
CA LYS A 306 -18.87 -0.35 17.58
C LYS A 306 -17.79 0.54 16.96
N SER A 307 -17.48 0.39 15.69
CA SER A 307 -16.48 1.20 15.00
C SER A 307 -16.62 1.12 13.47
N VAL A 308 -16.44 2.25 12.79
CA VAL A 308 -16.34 2.37 11.32
C VAL A 308 -14.92 2.78 10.88
N ARG A 309 -13.91 2.58 11.73
CA ARG A 309 -12.52 2.88 11.40
C ARG A 309 -12.00 1.92 10.33
N ILE A 310 -11.10 2.41 9.49
CA ILE A 310 -10.38 1.55 8.54
C ILE A 310 -9.44 0.60 9.30
N SER A 311 -9.16 -0.58 8.74
CA SER A 311 -8.29 -1.58 9.34
C SER A 311 -6.82 -1.10 9.39
N HIS A 312 -5.99 -1.76 10.20
CA HIS A 312 -4.53 -1.53 10.24
C HIS A 312 -3.76 -2.19 9.09
N ALA A 313 -4.45 -2.89 8.18
CA ALA A 313 -3.84 -3.51 7.00
C ALA A 313 -3.18 -2.47 6.07
N GLY A 314 -2.37 -2.94 5.13
CA GLY A 314 -1.74 -2.11 4.12
C GLY A 314 -0.68 -1.16 4.66
N VAL A 315 0.20 -1.63 5.55
CA VAL A 315 1.22 -0.81 6.26
C VAL A 315 2.09 0.03 5.31
N TYR A 316 2.42 -0.50 4.13
CA TYR A 316 3.21 0.22 3.10
C TYR A 316 2.33 0.84 2.03
N LEU A 317 1.30 0.11 1.56
CA LEU A 317 0.46 0.54 0.45
C LEU A 317 -0.47 1.71 0.83
N LYS A 318 -1.09 1.67 2.01
CA LYS A 318 -2.04 2.70 2.45
C LYS A 318 -1.39 4.09 2.61
N PRO A 319 -0.25 4.26 3.29
CA PRO A 319 0.42 5.56 3.35
C PRO A 319 0.83 6.09 1.97
N LEU A 320 1.29 5.21 1.08
CA LEU A 320 1.63 5.55 -0.29
C LEU A 320 0.41 6.08 -1.06
N LEU A 321 -0.72 5.40 -1.00
CA LEU A 321 -1.96 5.82 -1.66
C LEU A 321 -2.53 7.12 -1.07
N VAL A 322 -2.38 7.34 0.23
CA VAL A 322 -2.73 8.61 0.87
C VAL A 322 -1.86 9.75 0.32
N GLN A 323 -0.55 9.51 0.16
CA GLN A 323 0.36 10.50 -0.43
C GLN A 323 0.02 10.79 -1.89
N VAL A 324 -0.30 9.76 -2.68
CA VAL A 324 -0.77 9.92 -4.06
C VAL A 324 -2.08 10.71 -4.10
N ALA A 325 -3.03 10.44 -3.22
CA ALA A 325 -4.28 11.19 -3.12
C ALA A 325 -4.05 12.67 -2.77
N LEU A 326 -3.11 12.96 -1.85
CA LEU A 326 -2.72 14.34 -1.54
C LEU A 326 -2.07 15.04 -2.74
N ASN A 327 -1.24 14.35 -3.51
CA ASN A 327 -0.64 14.91 -4.72
C ASN A 327 -1.71 15.17 -5.80
N SER A 328 -2.64 14.22 -6.00
CA SER A 328 -3.72 14.36 -6.99
C SER A 328 -4.59 15.61 -6.77
N ILE A 329 -4.88 15.93 -5.51
CA ILE A 329 -5.74 17.09 -5.19
C ILE A 329 -5.02 18.44 -5.14
N ARG A 330 -3.67 18.44 -5.16
CA ARG A 330 -2.87 19.68 -5.21
C ARG A 330 -2.77 20.24 -6.63
N ASP A 331 -3.03 19.41 -7.61
CA ASP A 331 -3.05 19.85 -9.01
C ASP A 331 -4.23 20.80 -9.25
N SER A 332 -3.89 22.01 -9.69
CA SER A 332 -4.86 23.08 -10.00
C SER A 332 -5.69 22.81 -11.27
N SER A 333 -5.41 21.72 -11.98
CA SER A 333 -6.03 21.38 -13.27
C SER A 333 -7.50 20.93 -13.19
N ASN A 334 -8.17 21.02 -12.01
CA ASN A 334 -9.52 20.50 -11.81
C ASN A 334 -9.71 19.06 -12.29
N ASN A 335 -8.71 18.22 -12.03
CA ASN A 335 -8.77 16.80 -12.39
C ASN A 335 -9.90 16.08 -11.64
N TYR A 336 -10.21 14.86 -12.09
CA TYR A 336 -11.27 14.04 -11.55
C TYR A 336 -11.24 13.92 -10.00
N PHE A 337 -10.07 13.64 -9.43
CA PHE A 337 -9.94 13.45 -7.98
C PHE A 337 -10.08 14.76 -7.20
N THR A 338 -9.64 15.89 -7.74
CA THR A 338 -9.84 17.20 -7.14
C THR A 338 -11.34 17.53 -7.05
N LEU A 339 -12.11 17.28 -8.11
CA LEU A 339 -13.56 17.51 -8.12
C LEU A 339 -14.29 16.59 -7.12
N LYS A 340 -13.94 15.29 -7.10
CA LYS A 340 -14.50 14.32 -6.12
C LYS A 340 -14.13 14.69 -4.69
N TYR A 341 -12.88 15.10 -4.44
CA TYR A 341 -12.42 15.51 -3.12
C TYR A 341 -13.20 16.73 -2.61
N ASN A 342 -13.40 17.77 -3.43
CA ASN A 342 -14.11 18.98 -3.04
C ASN A 342 -15.57 18.66 -2.63
N LYS A 343 -16.26 17.78 -3.37
CA LYS A 343 -17.61 17.32 -3.01
C LYS A 343 -17.60 16.53 -1.68
N LEU A 344 -16.65 15.63 -1.49
CA LEU A 344 -16.55 14.80 -0.28
C LEU A 344 -16.13 15.61 0.95
N LYS A 345 -15.20 16.56 0.81
CA LYS A 345 -14.70 17.40 1.89
C LYS A 345 -15.79 18.20 2.55
N LYS A 346 -16.69 18.82 1.76
CA LYS A 346 -17.85 19.59 2.26
C LYS A 346 -18.72 18.76 3.23
N ARG A 347 -18.91 17.45 2.93
CA ARG A 347 -19.82 16.57 3.69
C ARG A 347 -19.13 15.77 4.80
N ARG A 348 -17.86 15.35 4.61
CA ARG A 348 -17.19 14.35 5.47
C ARG A 348 -15.91 14.86 6.13
N GLY A 349 -15.46 16.07 5.77
CA GLY A 349 -14.20 16.66 6.23
C GLY A 349 -12.95 16.09 5.53
N HIS A 350 -11.82 16.78 5.73
CA HIS A 350 -10.57 16.52 5.01
C HIS A 350 -10.07 15.06 5.15
N LYS A 351 -9.89 14.56 6.38
CA LYS A 351 -9.28 13.23 6.64
C LYS A 351 -10.07 12.10 5.99
N LYS A 352 -11.41 12.11 6.08
CA LYS A 352 -12.27 11.09 5.47
C LYS A 352 -12.30 11.22 3.95
N ALA A 353 -12.28 12.44 3.40
CA ALA A 353 -12.24 12.69 1.97
C ALA A 353 -10.95 12.15 1.34
N ILE A 354 -9.77 12.37 1.96
CA ILE A 354 -8.49 11.83 1.47
C ILE A 354 -8.49 10.30 1.43
N ILE A 355 -8.98 9.63 2.47
CA ILE A 355 -9.08 8.15 2.48
C ILE A 355 -10.03 7.66 1.37
N ALA A 356 -11.12 8.37 1.11
CA ALA A 356 -12.02 8.02 0.03
C ALA A 356 -11.36 8.19 -1.35
N ILE A 357 -10.59 9.26 -1.57
CA ILE A 357 -9.81 9.45 -2.80
C ILE A 357 -8.74 8.35 -2.94
N ALA A 358 -7.99 8.04 -1.88
CA ALA A 358 -7.00 6.96 -1.88
C ALA A 358 -7.64 5.60 -2.26
N ARG A 359 -8.86 5.32 -1.76
CA ARG A 359 -9.62 4.12 -2.16
C ARG A 359 -10.04 4.18 -3.63
N MET A 360 -10.49 5.33 -4.13
CA MET A 360 -10.87 5.48 -5.54
C MET A 360 -9.66 5.25 -6.45
N ILE A 361 -8.49 5.80 -6.11
CA ILE A 361 -7.22 5.56 -6.82
C ILE A 361 -6.89 4.07 -6.83
N LEU A 362 -7.01 3.38 -5.70
CA LEU A 362 -6.76 1.94 -5.62
C LEU A 362 -7.72 1.13 -6.50
N VAL A 363 -8.99 1.50 -6.54
CA VAL A 363 -9.98 0.86 -7.43
C VAL A 363 -9.64 1.10 -8.91
N SER A 364 -9.19 2.32 -9.26
CA SER A 364 -8.71 2.61 -10.62
C SER A 364 -7.49 1.77 -10.99
N ILE A 365 -6.53 1.60 -10.05
CA ILE A 365 -5.37 0.71 -10.24
C ILE A 365 -5.82 -0.72 -10.51
N TYR A 366 -6.80 -1.24 -9.74
CA TYR A 366 -7.36 -2.58 -9.94
C TYR A 366 -7.88 -2.75 -11.37
N HIS A 367 -8.69 -1.80 -11.85
CA HIS A 367 -9.25 -1.87 -13.21
C HIS A 367 -8.18 -1.75 -14.28
N ILE A 368 -7.23 -0.83 -14.16
CA ILE A 368 -6.12 -0.68 -15.11
C ILE A 368 -5.30 -1.97 -15.21
N LEU A 369 -4.96 -2.61 -14.08
CA LEU A 369 -4.21 -3.86 -14.08
C LEU A 369 -5.03 -5.05 -14.62
N LEU A 370 -6.36 -5.00 -14.50
CA LEU A 370 -7.25 -6.04 -15.00
C LEU A 370 -7.51 -5.91 -16.51
N THR A 371 -7.75 -4.68 -17.02
CA THR A 371 -8.16 -4.42 -18.39
C THR A 371 -7.01 -4.06 -19.32
N GLY A 372 -5.89 -3.55 -18.80
CA GLY A 372 -4.80 -3.01 -19.60
C GLY A 372 -5.12 -1.66 -20.25
N GLU A 373 -6.16 -0.96 -19.80
CA GLU A 373 -6.58 0.33 -20.32
C GLU A 373 -6.14 1.49 -19.43
N PRO A 374 -5.81 2.68 -20.00
CA PRO A 374 -5.44 3.84 -19.21
C PRO A 374 -6.61 4.39 -18.39
N PHE A 375 -6.31 5.24 -17.40
CA PHE A 375 -7.32 5.84 -16.54
C PHE A 375 -8.28 6.74 -17.33
N HIS A 376 -9.54 6.31 -17.43
CA HIS A 376 -10.63 7.05 -18.08
C HIS A 376 -11.91 6.93 -17.24
N PRO A 377 -12.19 7.85 -16.30
CA PRO A 377 -13.42 7.77 -15.50
C PRO A 377 -14.64 8.20 -16.28
N TYR A 378 -15.64 7.31 -16.38
CA TYR A 378 -16.86 7.51 -17.18
C TYR A 378 -17.72 8.73 -16.76
N ASP A 379 -17.66 9.13 -15.49
CA ASP A 379 -18.46 10.24 -14.94
C ASP A 379 -17.70 11.58 -14.88
N PHE A 380 -16.56 11.70 -15.60
CA PHE A 380 -15.71 12.89 -15.52
C PHE A 380 -16.37 14.13 -16.14
N ASP A 381 -17.02 13.96 -17.29
CA ASP A 381 -17.67 15.08 -17.99
C ASP A 381 -18.89 15.60 -17.23
N GLU A 382 -19.65 14.70 -16.61
CA GLU A 382 -20.76 15.09 -15.70
C GLU A 382 -20.26 15.83 -14.45
N LEU A 383 -19.05 15.52 -13.98
CA LEU A 383 -18.45 16.19 -12.84
C LEU A 383 -17.95 17.59 -13.17
N LYS A 384 -17.44 17.80 -14.38
CA LYS A 384 -16.99 19.10 -14.88
C LYS A 384 -18.16 20.06 -15.09
N ASN A 385 -19.27 19.57 -15.63
CA ASN A 385 -20.45 20.35 -16.00
C ASN A 385 -21.67 19.91 -15.16
N PRO A 386 -21.81 20.35 -13.90
CA PRO A 386 -22.92 19.93 -13.03
C PRO A 386 -24.29 20.43 -13.49
N ILE A 387 -24.36 21.32 -14.47
CA ILE A 387 -25.60 21.92 -14.99
C ILE A 387 -26.59 20.86 -15.52
N PHE A 388 -26.09 19.74 -16.07
CA PHE A 388 -26.94 18.64 -16.56
C PHE A 388 -27.74 17.90 -15.47
N LYS A 389 -27.32 17.96 -14.20
CA LYS A 389 -28.02 17.27 -13.10
C LYS A 389 -29.09 18.11 -12.42
N GLU A 390 -28.94 19.43 -12.40
CA GLU A 390 -29.96 20.34 -11.85
C GLU A 390 -31.18 20.43 -12.79
N GLN A 391 -30.98 20.36 -14.10
CA GLN A 391 -32.09 20.29 -15.05
C GLN A 391 -32.86 18.96 -15.01
N ALA A 392 -32.19 17.84 -14.73
CA ALA A 392 -32.86 16.53 -14.58
C ALA A 392 -33.53 16.32 -13.21
N SER A 393 -33.14 17.07 -12.18
CA SER A 393 -33.71 16.95 -10.83
C SER A 393 -34.74 18.03 -10.49
N SER A 394 -34.83 19.11 -11.28
CA SER A 394 -35.79 20.19 -11.12
C SER A 394 -37.02 20.06 -11.99
N HIS A 395 -37.05 19.16 -12.95
CA HIS A 395 -38.26 18.76 -13.64
C HIS A 395 -38.91 17.60 -12.88
N SER A 396 -39.62 17.87 -11.81
CA SER A 396 -40.86 17.16 -11.60
C SER A 396 -41.73 17.52 -12.83
N LEU A 397 -41.72 16.64 -13.81
CA LEU A 397 -42.67 16.70 -14.91
C LEU A 397 -44.03 16.81 -14.26
N ASN A 398 -44.64 17.99 -14.32
CA ASN A 398 -46.06 18.09 -13.98
C ASN A 398 -46.81 17.22 -15.01
N GLU A 399 -48.00 16.82 -14.66
CA GLU A 399 -48.81 15.89 -15.50
C GLU A 399 -48.99 16.41 -16.93
N GLU A 400 -49.03 17.71 -17.10
CA GLU A 400 -49.18 18.39 -18.41
C GLU A 400 -47.90 18.32 -19.24
N ASP A 401 -46.70 18.53 -18.65
CA ASP A 401 -45.43 18.42 -19.37
C ASP A 401 -45.11 17.00 -19.75
N ALA A 402 -45.48 15.99 -18.92
CA ALA A 402 -45.36 14.60 -19.24
C ALA A 402 -46.26 14.18 -20.45
N ILE A 403 -47.49 14.68 -20.50
CA ILE A 403 -48.43 14.44 -21.61
C ILE A 403 -47.91 15.08 -22.89
N ILE A 404 -47.40 16.30 -22.84
CA ILE A 404 -46.84 17.03 -24.00
C ILE A 404 -45.63 16.27 -24.54
N TYR A 405 -44.72 15.81 -23.66
CA TYR A 405 -43.54 15.02 -24.05
C TYR A 405 -43.92 13.68 -24.68
N LEU A 406 -44.86 12.93 -24.11
CA LEU A 406 -45.32 11.68 -24.67
C LEU A 406 -46.01 11.87 -26.05
N LYS A 407 -46.79 12.93 -26.21
CA LYS A 407 -47.41 13.28 -27.51
C LYS A 407 -46.35 13.66 -28.55
N SER A 408 -45.28 14.35 -28.18
CA SER A 408 -44.19 14.71 -29.10
C SER A 408 -43.41 13.49 -29.59
N LEU A 409 -43.42 12.38 -28.83
CA LEU A 409 -42.84 11.07 -29.19
C LEU A 409 -43.80 10.18 -29.98
N GLY A 410 -45.03 10.66 -30.32
CA GLY A 410 -46.01 9.93 -31.11
C GLY A 410 -46.95 9.01 -30.31
N TYR A 411 -46.93 9.08 -28.97
CA TYR A 411 -47.85 8.31 -28.13
C TYR A 411 -49.21 9.01 -27.99
N SER A 412 -50.30 8.26 -28.06
CA SER A 412 -51.63 8.76 -27.74
C SER A 412 -51.89 8.62 -26.22
N VAL A 413 -51.99 9.70 -25.50
CA VAL A 413 -52.27 9.72 -24.07
C VAL A 413 -53.68 10.24 -23.82
N ASN A 414 -54.55 9.37 -23.26
CA ASN A 414 -55.92 9.74 -22.84
C ASN A 414 -55.94 9.87 -21.30
N LYS A 415 -56.51 10.98 -20.77
CA LYS A 415 -56.83 11.07 -19.36
C LYS A 415 -57.94 10.06 -19.02
N PRO A 416 -57.80 9.26 -17.93
CA PRO A 416 -58.93 8.47 -17.48
C PRO A 416 -60.06 9.41 -17.08
N GLY A 417 -61.21 9.19 -17.72
CA GLY A 417 -62.42 10.00 -17.47
C GLY A 417 -62.86 9.86 -16.01
N LEU A 418 -63.22 10.98 -15.38
CA LEU A 418 -64.01 11.00 -14.16
C LEU A 418 -65.31 10.29 -14.45
N SER A 419 -65.51 9.07 -13.91
CA SER A 419 -66.83 8.46 -13.90
C SER A 419 -67.72 9.29 -13.02
N SER A 420 -68.68 10.01 -13.63
CA SER A 420 -69.83 10.59 -12.96
C SER A 420 -70.66 9.44 -12.36
N ASN A 421 -70.57 9.26 -11.06
CA ASN A 421 -71.60 8.56 -10.32
C ASN A 421 -72.79 9.54 -10.22
N ASN A 422 -73.83 9.27 -11.02
CA ASN A 422 -75.21 9.66 -10.73
C ASN A 422 -76.04 8.39 -10.75
N GLU A 423 -76.82 8.28 -9.63
CA GLU A 423 -77.89 7.35 -9.27
C GLU A 423 -77.49 6.08 -8.57
#